data_c69d71090cbd1e4d5256aa6ac00855c0
#
_entry.id   c69d71090cbd1e4d5256aa6ac00855c0
#
_cell.length_a   1.000
_cell.length_b   1.000
_cell.length_c   1.000
_cell.angle_alpha   90.00
_cell.angle_beta   90.00
_cell.angle_gamma   90.00
#
_symmetry.space_group_name_H-M   'P 1'
#
loop_
_entity.id
_entity.type
_entity.pdbx_description
1 polymer ?
#
loop_
_entity_poly.entity_id
_entity_poly.type
_entity_poly.pdbx_seq_one_letter_code
_entity_poly.pdbx_strand_id
1 'polypeptide(L)'
;MRKRLELHHIAGRNNSEMTVSLCVPCHNEITRHQNTWDIRWTHENNTETLQNGFIMQGIRELLLLKYVKTCDYTYYCLADSLCYGIGKSLVSE
;
A
#
# COMPACT_ATOMS: atom_id res chain seq x y z
N MET A 1 15.49 -4.95 -24.04
CA MET A 1 14.22 -4.21 -24.03
C MET A 1 13.99 -3.60 -22.65
N ARG A 2 13.71 -2.31 -22.61
CA ARG A 2 13.46 -1.63 -21.34
C ARG A 2 12.07 -1.96 -20.84
N LYS A 3 11.97 -2.35 -19.56
CA LYS A 3 10.67 -2.49 -18.92
C LYS A 3 10.08 -1.11 -18.69
N ARG A 4 8.82 -0.95 -19.03
CA ARG A 4 8.07 0.26 -18.70
C ARG A 4 7.78 0.27 -17.20
N LEU A 5 8.08 1.39 -16.56
CA LEU A 5 7.77 1.60 -15.14
C LEU A 5 6.69 2.66 -15.01
N GLU A 6 5.82 2.47 -14.05
CA GLU A 6 4.75 3.41 -13.73
C GLU A 6 4.86 3.85 -12.29
N LEU A 7 4.51 5.11 -12.02
CA LEU A 7 4.47 5.61 -10.65
C LEU A 7 3.19 5.13 -9.98
N HIS A 8 3.35 4.62 -8.76
CA HIS A 8 2.26 4.16 -7.94
C HIS A 8 2.22 4.95 -6.64
N HIS A 9 1.09 5.58 -6.34
CA HIS A 9 0.86 6.25 -5.06
C HIS A 9 0.52 5.19 -4.03
N ILE A 10 1.41 4.96 -3.07
CA ILE A 10 1.30 3.81 -2.16
C ILE A 10 0.05 3.83 -1.29
N ALA A 11 -0.47 5.00 -0.97
CA ALA A 11 -1.65 5.17 -0.12
C ALA A 11 -2.83 5.81 -0.86
N GLY A 12 -2.72 6.02 -2.17
CA GLY A 12 -3.65 6.84 -2.93
C GLY A 12 -3.28 8.32 -2.85
N ARG A 13 -3.59 9.05 -3.91
CA ARG A 13 -3.19 10.46 -4.04
C ARG A 13 -3.69 11.35 -2.92
N ASN A 14 -4.89 11.05 -2.40
CA ASN A 14 -5.51 11.89 -1.39
C ASN A 14 -4.92 11.68 0.00
N ASN A 15 -4.11 10.66 0.20
CA ASN A 15 -3.55 10.32 1.50
C ASN A 15 -2.06 10.61 1.61
N SER A 16 -1.33 10.58 0.50
CA SER A 16 0.12 10.80 0.53
C SER A 16 0.65 11.06 -0.87
N GLU A 17 1.71 11.87 -0.95
CA GLU A 17 2.45 12.07 -2.19
C GLU A 17 3.50 10.98 -2.43
N MET A 18 3.65 10.07 -1.48
CA MET A 18 4.66 9.02 -1.53
C MET A 18 4.39 8.06 -2.70
N THR A 19 5.38 7.90 -3.57
CA THR A 19 5.26 7.04 -4.76
C THR A 19 6.39 6.04 -4.83
N VAL A 20 6.16 4.99 -5.59
CA VAL A 20 7.17 4.00 -5.94
C VAL A 20 7.01 3.64 -7.42
N SER A 21 8.12 3.34 -8.09
CA SER A 21 8.08 2.90 -9.49
C SER A 21 7.88 1.39 -9.55
N LEU A 22 6.86 0.95 -10.28
CA LEU A 22 6.54 -0.46 -10.45
C LEU A 22 6.43 -0.80 -11.93
N CYS A 23 6.79 -2.03 -12.30
CA CYS A 23 6.48 -2.53 -13.64
C CYS A 23 4.97 -2.66 -13.80
N VAL A 24 4.49 -2.66 -15.05
CA VAL A 24 3.05 -2.68 -15.33
C VAL A 24 2.31 -3.82 -14.64
N PRO A 25 2.78 -5.09 -14.71
CA PRO A 25 2.07 -6.17 -14.02
C PRO A 25 1.99 -5.96 -12.50
N CYS A 26 3.07 -5.47 -11.88
CA CYS A 26 3.08 -5.22 -10.43
C CYS A 26 2.15 -4.09 -10.05
N HIS A 27 2.12 -3.01 -10.85
CA HIS A 27 1.23 -1.88 -10.62
C HIS A 27 -0.24 -2.32 -10.73
N ASN A 28 -0.57 -3.13 -11.74
CA ASN A 28 -1.93 -3.63 -11.91
C ASN A 28 -2.36 -4.50 -10.72
N GLU A 29 -1.48 -5.35 -10.24
CA GLU A 29 -1.75 -6.21 -9.08
C GLU A 29 -2.01 -5.39 -7.82
N ILE A 30 -1.15 -4.41 -7.54
CA ILE A 30 -1.30 -3.54 -6.38
C ILE A 30 -2.57 -2.70 -6.48
N THR A 31 -2.88 -2.17 -7.65
CA THR A 31 -4.10 -1.38 -7.87
C THR A 31 -5.35 -2.22 -7.60
N ARG A 32 -5.32 -3.48 -8.03
CA ARG A 32 -6.43 -4.40 -7.75
C ARG A 32 -6.62 -4.60 -6.25
N HIS A 33 -5.54 -4.72 -5.48
CA HIS A 33 -5.61 -4.82 -4.03
C HIS A 33 -6.14 -3.53 -3.39
N GLN A 34 -5.67 -2.36 -3.85
CA GLN A 34 -6.16 -1.07 -3.33
C GLN A 34 -7.67 -0.93 -3.50
N ASN A 35 -8.22 -1.44 -4.58
CA ASN A 35 -9.66 -1.35 -4.83
C ASN A 35 -10.48 -2.20 -3.85
N THR A 36 -9.84 -3.03 -3.03
CA THR A 36 -10.50 -3.80 -1.97
C THR A 36 -10.38 -3.14 -0.60
N TRP A 37 -9.63 -2.03 -0.50
CA TRP A 37 -9.44 -1.33 0.76
C TRP A 37 -10.73 -0.65 1.23
N ASP A 38 -10.75 -0.22 2.49
CA ASP A 38 -11.79 0.64 3.02
C ASP A 38 -11.95 1.85 2.08
N ILE A 39 -13.18 2.11 1.63
CA ILE A 39 -13.47 3.11 0.60
C ILE A 39 -12.93 4.50 0.96
N ARG A 40 -12.72 4.79 2.24
CA ARG A 40 -12.19 6.08 2.68
C ARG A 40 -10.82 6.39 2.10
N TRP A 41 -10.09 5.40 1.57
CA TRP A 41 -8.80 5.67 0.93
C TRP A 41 -8.93 6.58 -0.30
N THR A 42 -10.11 6.64 -0.90
CA THR A 42 -10.39 7.50 -2.05
C THR A 42 -10.91 8.88 -1.66
N HIS A 43 -11.22 9.10 -0.37
CA HIS A 43 -11.80 10.36 0.08
C HIS A 43 -10.73 11.45 0.19
N GLU A 44 -11.13 12.70 -0.10
CA GLU A 44 -10.32 13.87 0.16
C GLU A 44 -10.45 14.26 1.64
N ASN A 45 -9.44 14.96 2.14
CA ASN A 45 -9.47 15.54 3.49
C ASN A 45 -9.54 14.52 4.63
N ASN A 46 -8.96 13.33 4.43
CA ASN A 46 -8.80 12.39 5.51
C ASN A 46 -7.92 12.96 6.62
N THR A 47 -8.22 12.60 7.86
CA THR A 47 -7.39 12.97 9.01
C THR A 47 -5.99 12.37 8.87
N GLU A 48 -5.03 12.95 9.58
CA GLU A 48 -3.65 12.44 9.56
C GLU A 48 -3.60 10.98 10.02
N THR A 49 -4.37 10.61 11.05
CA THR A 49 -4.44 9.23 11.53
C THR A 49 -4.89 8.28 10.43
N LEU A 50 -5.93 8.64 9.71
CA LEU A 50 -6.47 7.81 8.64
C LEU A 50 -5.50 7.74 7.46
N GLN A 51 -4.87 8.87 7.10
CA GLN A 51 -3.83 8.90 6.06
C GLN A 51 -2.68 7.96 6.42
N ASN A 52 -2.22 8.00 7.67
CA ASN A 52 -1.13 7.14 8.14
C ASN A 52 -1.52 5.65 8.07
N GLY A 53 -2.78 5.34 8.37
CA GLY A 53 -3.30 3.99 8.23
C GLY A 53 -3.20 3.48 6.79
N PHE A 54 -3.57 4.30 5.82
CA PHE A 54 -3.47 3.92 4.40
C PHE A 54 -2.03 3.88 3.91
N ILE A 55 -1.14 4.74 4.44
CA ILE A 55 0.30 4.67 4.13
C ILE A 55 0.85 3.32 4.60
N MET A 56 0.56 2.92 5.84
CA MET A 56 1.00 1.63 6.37
C MET A 56 0.44 0.48 5.54
N GLN A 57 -0.82 0.56 5.13
CA GLN A 57 -1.45 -0.47 4.31
C GLN A 57 -0.78 -0.57 2.94
N GLY A 58 -0.43 0.56 2.34
CA GLY A 58 0.31 0.59 1.08
C GLY A 58 1.69 -0.03 1.19
N ILE A 59 2.41 0.25 2.26
CA ILE A 59 3.71 -0.36 2.53
C ILE A 59 3.56 -1.86 2.72
N ARG A 60 2.54 -2.30 3.46
CA ARG A 60 2.26 -3.72 3.67
C ARG A 60 2.05 -4.45 2.35
N GLU A 61 1.26 -3.86 1.44
CA GLU A 61 1.01 -4.48 0.12
C GLU A 61 2.30 -4.63 -0.69
N LEU A 62 3.18 -3.62 -0.66
CA LEU A 62 4.46 -3.70 -1.35
C LEU A 62 5.37 -4.78 -0.76
N LEU A 63 5.39 -4.92 0.56
CA LEU A 63 6.17 -5.95 1.24
C LEU A 63 5.65 -7.34 0.88
N LEU A 64 4.34 -7.54 0.83
CA LEU A 64 3.74 -8.81 0.43
C LEU A 64 4.06 -9.15 -1.04
N LEU A 65 4.03 -8.14 -1.91
CA LEU A 65 4.42 -8.32 -3.30
C LEU A 65 5.88 -8.77 -3.41
N LYS A 66 6.76 -8.16 -2.62
CA LYS A 66 8.18 -8.52 -2.58
C LYS A 66 8.37 -9.93 -2.05
N TYR A 67 7.61 -10.31 -1.02
CA TYR A 67 7.62 -11.67 -0.50
C TYR A 67 7.26 -12.71 -1.57
N VAL A 68 6.17 -12.45 -2.30
CA VAL A 68 5.72 -13.37 -3.37
C VAL A 68 6.80 -13.54 -4.44
N LYS A 69 7.51 -12.46 -4.77
CA LYS A 69 8.55 -12.50 -5.82
C LYS A 69 9.85 -13.13 -5.37
N THR A 70 10.22 -12.99 -4.10
CA THR A 70 11.53 -13.43 -3.59
C THR A 70 11.45 -14.68 -2.74
N CYS A 71 10.28 -15.04 -2.24
CA CYS A 71 10.05 -16.07 -1.24
C CYS A 71 10.86 -15.85 0.05
N ASP A 72 11.33 -14.62 0.28
CA ASP A 72 12.05 -14.25 1.50
C ASP A 72 11.04 -13.92 2.60
N TYR A 73 10.94 -14.80 3.59
CA TYR A 73 9.96 -14.71 4.67
C TYR A 73 10.10 -13.41 5.50
N THR A 74 11.26 -12.77 5.46
CA THR A 74 11.47 -11.50 6.15
C THR A 74 10.45 -10.45 5.72
N TYR A 75 10.14 -10.38 4.42
CA TYR A 75 9.16 -9.43 3.90
C TYR A 75 7.76 -9.71 4.44
N TYR A 76 7.40 -10.98 4.59
CA TYR A 76 6.12 -11.34 5.19
C TYR A 76 6.06 -10.89 6.66
N CYS A 77 7.11 -11.13 7.43
CA CYS A 77 7.16 -10.71 8.83
C CYS A 77 7.05 -9.20 8.98
N LEU A 78 7.74 -8.45 8.12
CA LEU A 78 7.65 -6.98 8.12
C LEU A 78 6.23 -6.52 7.79
N ALA A 79 5.60 -7.14 6.79
CA ALA A 79 4.21 -6.83 6.41
C ALA A 79 3.26 -7.12 7.56
N ASP A 80 3.41 -8.27 8.21
CA ASP A 80 2.55 -8.67 9.32
C ASP A 80 2.68 -7.71 10.51
N SER A 81 3.87 -7.17 10.75
CA SER A 81 4.11 -6.24 11.85
C SER A 81 3.32 -4.94 11.71
N LEU A 82 2.84 -4.59 10.51
CA LEU A 82 2.07 -3.38 10.27
C LEU A 82 0.57 -3.56 10.53
N CYS A 83 0.10 -4.79 10.63
CA CYS A 83 -1.34 -5.09 10.71
C CYS A 83 -2.02 -4.40 11.91
N TYR A 84 -1.38 -4.42 13.07
CA TYR A 84 -1.95 -3.79 14.27
C TYR A 84 -2.13 -2.28 14.09
N GLY A 85 -1.08 -1.60 13.60
CA GLY A 85 -1.13 -0.15 13.37
C GLY A 85 -2.16 0.24 12.32
N ILE A 86 -2.28 -0.55 11.25
CA ILE A 86 -3.30 -0.33 10.21
C ILE A 86 -4.69 -0.43 10.82
N GLY A 87 -4.98 -1.52 11.52
CA GLY A 87 -6.29 -1.73 12.13
C GLY A 87 -6.64 -0.63 13.11
N LYS A 88 -5.70 -0.26 13.97
CA LYS A 88 -5.90 0.79 14.96
C LYS A 88 -6.19 2.14 14.31
N SER A 89 -5.46 2.50 13.27
CA SER A 89 -5.65 3.76 12.56
C SER A 89 -6.99 3.83 11.85
N LEU A 90 -7.43 2.75 11.22
CA LEU A 90 -8.69 2.73 10.47
C LEU A 90 -9.90 2.67 11.39
N VAL A 91 -9.79 1.99 12.54
CA VAL A 91 -10.91 1.84 13.49
C VAL A 91 -11.08 3.08 14.37
N SER A 92 -10.00 3.81 14.67
CA SER A 92 -10.03 5.00 15.52
C SER A 92 -10.81 6.16 14.92
N GLU A 93 -11.06 6.12 13.65
CA GLU A 93 -11.79 7.14 12.91
C GLU A 93 -13.21 6.62 12.63
#